data_472a8aef0aa4a048b0303256a00b5c33
#
_entry.id   472a8aef0aa4a048b0303256a00b5c33
#
_cell.length_a   1.000
_cell.length_b   1.000
_cell.length_c   1.000
_cell.angle_alpha   90.00
_cell.angle_beta   90.00
_cell.angle_gamma   90.00
#
_symmetry.space_group_name_H-M   'P 1'
#
loop_
_entity.id
_entity.type
_entity.pdbx_description
1 polymer ?
#
loop_
_entity_poly.entity_id
_entity_poly.type
_entity_poly.pdbx_seq_one_letter_code
_entity_poly.pdbx_strand_id
1 'polypeptide(L)'
;MQNFGNFFSQSIKEQGAFYLPAGDGRVSFVDVRDIASVAVQALTKNNDGRHNGKAYNITGPEAISYGDVARILSEQLGKKISYVDISEDAARKGMKESGWDDWTINYMMELFNIIRMGYLSQVSSVIEEVTEKRAISFNQFAKDYSSAFTRVKSDSHWEPRMK
;
A
#
# COMPACT_ATOMS: atom_id res chain seq x y z
N MET A 1 -0.28 2.44 2.56
CA MET A 1 0.86 1.68 1.97
C MET A 1 0.93 0.24 2.49
N GLN A 2 0.67 -0.02 3.75
CA GLN A 2 0.83 -1.35 4.37
C GLN A 2 0.00 -2.47 3.72
N ASN A 3 -1.07 -2.13 3.03
CA ASN A 3 -1.87 -3.10 2.25
C ASN A 3 -1.05 -3.86 1.20
N PHE A 4 0.04 -3.29 0.69
CA PHE A 4 0.95 -4.00 -0.20
C PHE A 4 1.63 -5.18 0.50
N GLY A 5 2.05 -4.99 1.75
CA GLY A 5 2.58 -6.08 2.57
C GLY A 5 1.52 -7.11 2.94
N ASN A 6 0.31 -6.65 3.25
CA ASN A 6 -0.76 -7.53 3.74
C ASN A 6 -1.38 -8.40 2.62
N PHE A 7 -1.58 -7.84 1.43
CA PHE A 7 -2.33 -8.53 0.36
C PHE A 7 -1.46 -9.03 -0.79
N PHE A 8 -0.33 -8.39 -1.07
CA PHE A 8 0.46 -8.71 -2.26
C PHE A 8 1.84 -9.28 -1.96
N SER A 9 2.26 -9.34 -0.69
CA SER A 9 3.61 -9.81 -0.34
C SER A 9 3.88 -11.23 -0.83
N GLN A 10 2.90 -12.12 -0.78
CA GLN A 10 3.06 -13.50 -1.22
C GLN A 10 3.26 -13.57 -2.74
N SER A 11 2.38 -12.97 -3.53
CA SER A 11 2.50 -12.98 -5.00
C SER A 11 3.78 -12.28 -5.47
N ILE A 12 4.17 -11.18 -4.80
CA ILE A 12 5.44 -10.49 -5.07
C ILE A 12 6.65 -11.38 -4.76
N LYS A 13 6.62 -12.16 -3.66
CA LYS A 13 7.70 -13.09 -3.30
C LYS A 13 7.82 -14.25 -4.28
N GLU A 14 6.69 -14.85 -4.62
CA GLU A 14 6.63 -16.10 -5.37
C GLU A 14 6.73 -15.90 -6.87
N GLN A 15 6.02 -14.89 -7.39
CA GLN A 15 5.83 -14.65 -8.82
C GLN A 15 6.54 -13.39 -9.34
N GLY A 16 6.99 -12.50 -8.44
CA GLY A 16 7.52 -11.20 -8.83
C GLY A 16 6.45 -10.28 -9.44
N ALA A 17 5.18 -10.49 -9.11
CA ALA A 17 4.08 -9.73 -9.68
C ALA A 17 2.92 -9.55 -8.69
N PHE A 18 2.09 -8.54 -8.95
CA PHE A 18 0.78 -8.39 -8.32
C PHE A 18 -0.26 -7.95 -9.36
N TYR A 19 -1.51 -8.32 -9.11
CA TYR A 19 -2.59 -8.33 -10.10
C TYR A 19 -3.78 -7.52 -9.57
N LEU A 20 -4.20 -6.48 -10.30
CA LEU A 20 -5.33 -5.62 -9.95
C LEU A 20 -5.98 -5.06 -11.22
N PRO A 21 -7.30 -4.79 -11.23
CA PRO A 21 -7.99 -4.16 -12.35
C PRO A 21 -8.02 -2.63 -12.19
N ALA A 22 -6.85 -2.00 -11.98
CA ALA A 22 -6.77 -0.57 -11.66
C ALA A 22 -6.28 0.30 -12.82
N GLY A 23 -5.90 -0.32 -13.96
CA GLY A 23 -5.38 0.42 -15.12
C GLY A 23 -4.19 1.31 -14.74
N ASP A 24 -4.17 2.49 -15.32
CA ASP A 24 -3.17 3.54 -15.03
C ASP A 24 -3.61 4.52 -13.92
N GLY A 25 -4.65 4.15 -13.15
CA GLY A 25 -5.17 4.98 -12.07
C GLY A 25 -4.10 5.30 -11.04
N ARG A 26 -4.11 6.56 -10.56
CA ARG A 26 -3.12 7.06 -9.60
C ARG A 26 -3.74 7.19 -8.23
N VAL A 27 -2.98 6.85 -7.21
CA VAL A 27 -3.40 6.92 -5.80
C VAL A 27 -2.33 7.63 -4.99
N SER A 28 -2.74 8.54 -4.13
CA SER A 28 -1.87 9.17 -3.14
C SER A 28 -1.74 8.28 -1.90
N PHE A 29 -0.98 7.20 -2.04
CA PHE A 29 -0.79 6.20 -0.98
C PHE A 29 -0.22 6.82 0.28
N VAL A 30 -0.87 6.62 1.42
CA VAL A 30 -0.44 7.09 2.73
C VAL A 30 0.16 5.96 3.57
N ASP A 31 1.19 6.26 4.34
CA ASP A 31 1.74 5.34 5.34
C ASP A 31 0.93 5.43 6.63
N VAL A 32 0.65 4.30 7.27
CA VAL A 32 -0.11 4.26 8.53
C VAL A 32 0.60 5.01 9.66
N ARG A 33 1.93 5.12 9.62
CA ARG A 33 2.72 5.90 10.59
C ARG A 33 2.40 7.39 10.52
N ASP A 34 2.14 7.92 9.33
CA ASP A 34 1.74 9.31 9.13
C ASP A 34 0.32 9.54 9.64
N ILE A 35 -0.60 8.61 9.38
CA ILE A 35 -1.97 8.67 9.94
C ILE A 35 -1.91 8.68 11.47
N ALA A 36 -1.12 7.80 12.08
CA ALA A 36 -0.92 7.76 13.51
C ALA A 36 -0.31 9.06 14.06
N SER A 37 0.67 9.62 13.34
CA SER A 37 1.31 10.88 13.74
C SER A 37 0.32 12.05 13.75
N VAL A 38 -0.53 12.18 12.73
CA VAL A 38 -1.59 13.20 12.69
C VAL A 38 -2.58 12.99 13.84
N ALA A 39 -3.01 11.74 14.07
CA ALA A 39 -3.92 11.42 15.17
C ALA A 39 -3.34 11.78 16.54
N VAL A 40 -2.07 11.44 16.80
CA VAL A 40 -1.37 11.80 18.04
C VAL A 40 -1.33 13.31 18.22
N GLN A 41 -0.95 14.08 17.20
CA GLN A 41 -0.92 15.54 17.30
C GLN A 41 -2.32 16.11 17.59
N ALA A 42 -3.34 15.65 16.86
CA ALA A 42 -4.71 16.13 17.06
C ALA A 42 -5.27 15.83 18.46
N LEU A 43 -4.89 14.70 19.05
CA LEU A 43 -5.37 14.27 20.37
C LEU A 43 -4.57 14.88 21.54
N THR A 44 -3.25 15.08 21.37
CA THR A 44 -2.36 15.46 22.50
C THR A 44 -1.98 16.94 22.50
N LYS A 45 -2.02 17.63 21.36
CA LYS A 45 -1.63 19.04 21.24
C LYS A 45 -2.79 19.97 20.88
N ASN A 46 -4.00 19.61 21.28
CA ASN A 46 -5.20 20.40 21.00
C ASN A 46 -5.56 21.39 22.12
N ASN A 47 -4.58 21.91 22.87
CA ASN A 47 -4.81 22.81 23.98
C ASN A 47 -5.47 24.16 23.58
N ASP A 48 -5.31 24.55 22.30
CA ASP A 48 -5.91 25.77 21.72
C ASP A 48 -7.19 25.46 20.90
N GLY A 49 -7.67 24.23 20.91
CA GLY A 49 -8.86 23.82 20.18
C GLY A 49 -8.69 23.80 18.64
N ARG A 50 -7.46 23.96 18.12
CA ARG A 50 -7.20 24.11 16.68
C ARG A 50 -7.70 22.94 15.82
N HIS A 51 -7.85 21.77 16.41
CA HIS A 51 -8.30 20.55 15.74
C HIS A 51 -9.80 20.25 15.93
N ASN A 52 -10.48 21.02 16.80
CA ASN A 52 -11.89 20.78 17.12
C ASN A 52 -12.79 21.00 15.89
N GLY A 53 -13.64 20.02 15.60
CA GLY A 53 -14.59 20.09 14.49
C GLY A 53 -13.95 20.06 13.09
N LYS A 54 -12.65 19.80 12.97
CA LYS A 54 -11.97 19.70 11.67
C LYS A 54 -11.95 18.28 11.15
N ALA A 55 -12.09 18.16 9.82
CA ALA A 55 -11.84 16.93 9.07
C ALA A 55 -10.53 17.08 8.28
N TYR A 56 -9.71 16.05 8.30
CA TYR A 56 -8.42 16.03 7.62
C TYR A 56 -8.42 14.95 6.51
N ASN A 57 -8.16 15.36 5.28
CA ASN A 57 -7.90 14.43 4.20
C ASN A 57 -6.39 14.09 4.21
N ILE A 58 -6.04 12.96 4.81
CA ILE A 58 -4.65 12.54 5.00
C ILE A 58 -4.24 11.69 3.80
N THR A 59 -3.27 12.18 3.02
CA THR A 59 -2.75 11.50 1.83
C THR A 59 -1.23 11.32 1.92
N GLY A 60 -0.68 10.46 1.05
CA GLY A 60 0.76 10.44 0.84
C GLY A 60 1.25 11.69 0.09
N PRO A 61 2.58 11.85 -0.05
CA PRO A 61 3.19 13.06 -0.61
C PRO A 61 3.09 13.13 -2.14
N GLU A 62 2.67 12.07 -2.80
CA GLU A 62 2.64 11.94 -4.25
C GLU A 62 1.52 11.00 -4.71
N ALA A 63 0.95 11.28 -5.89
CA ALA A 63 0.01 10.39 -6.54
C ALA A 63 0.76 9.52 -7.56
N ILE A 64 0.83 8.23 -7.32
CA ILE A 64 1.55 7.26 -8.15
C ILE A 64 0.62 6.15 -8.66
N SER A 65 0.93 5.60 -9.85
CA SER A 65 0.24 4.45 -10.41
C SER A 65 0.75 3.15 -9.80
N TYR A 66 0.02 2.05 -10.01
CA TYR A 66 0.50 0.72 -9.63
C TYR A 66 1.71 0.28 -10.46
N GLY A 67 1.87 0.81 -11.68
CA GLY A 67 3.10 0.67 -12.46
C GLY A 67 4.31 1.35 -11.80
N ASP A 68 4.12 2.57 -11.27
CA ASP A 68 5.15 3.27 -10.49
C ASP A 68 5.50 2.49 -9.22
N VAL A 69 4.51 1.93 -8.53
CA VAL A 69 4.71 1.06 -7.37
C VAL A 69 5.58 -0.14 -7.72
N ALA A 70 5.30 -0.83 -8.82
CA ALA A 70 6.07 -1.98 -9.28
C ALA A 70 7.53 -1.59 -9.60
N ARG A 71 7.73 -0.43 -10.23
CA ARG A 71 9.07 0.12 -10.51
C ARG A 71 9.83 0.41 -9.22
N ILE A 72 9.23 1.12 -8.26
CA ILE A 72 9.85 1.45 -6.98
C ILE A 72 10.20 0.17 -6.21
N LEU A 73 9.29 -0.79 -6.11
CA LEU A 73 9.57 -2.07 -5.48
C LEU A 73 10.71 -2.81 -6.17
N SER A 74 10.78 -2.79 -7.51
CA SER A 74 11.87 -3.42 -8.27
C SER A 74 13.22 -2.83 -7.92
N GLU A 75 13.30 -1.49 -7.86
CA GLU A 75 14.52 -0.74 -7.50
C GLU A 75 14.97 -1.06 -6.08
N GLN A 76 14.04 -1.07 -5.11
CA GLN A 76 14.37 -1.30 -3.70
C GLN A 76 14.71 -2.76 -3.39
N LEU A 77 14.14 -3.71 -4.12
CA LEU A 77 14.35 -5.14 -3.88
C LEU A 77 15.46 -5.74 -4.76
N GLY A 78 15.98 -4.99 -5.73
CA GLY A 78 16.99 -5.47 -6.67
C GLY A 78 16.50 -6.64 -7.54
N LYS A 79 15.18 -6.78 -7.74
CA LYS A 79 14.56 -7.81 -8.58
C LYS A 79 13.37 -7.23 -9.34
N LYS A 80 13.09 -7.77 -10.54
CA LYS A 80 11.95 -7.32 -11.32
C LYS A 80 10.63 -7.64 -10.61
N ILE A 81 9.83 -6.61 -10.35
CA ILE A 81 8.44 -6.71 -9.90
C ILE A 81 7.56 -6.11 -11.00
N SER A 82 6.45 -6.77 -11.30
CA SER A 82 5.52 -6.34 -12.33
C SER A 82 4.13 -6.09 -11.74
N TYR A 83 3.51 -4.99 -12.14
CA TYR A 83 2.07 -4.81 -12.04
C TYR A 83 1.42 -5.41 -13.29
N VAL A 84 0.40 -6.20 -13.11
CA VAL A 84 -0.39 -6.77 -14.19
C VAL A 84 -1.82 -6.25 -14.06
N ASP A 85 -2.22 -5.41 -15.01
CA ASP A 85 -3.61 -4.99 -15.11
C ASP A 85 -4.44 -6.15 -15.64
N ILE A 86 -5.41 -6.60 -14.83
CA ILE A 86 -6.30 -7.72 -15.17
C ILE A 86 -7.71 -7.23 -15.42
N SER A 87 -8.52 -8.01 -16.11
CA SER A 87 -9.93 -7.70 -16.29
C SER A 87 -10.68 -7.76 -14.95
N GLU A 88 -11.77 -7.02 -14.85
CA GLU A 88 -12.65 -7.05 -13.68
C GLU A 88 -13.18 -8.46 -13.40
N ASP A 89 -13.54 -9.21 -14.45
CA ASP A 89 -14.00 -10.60 -14.31
C ASP A 89 -12.92 -11.51 -13.73
N ALA A 90 -11.67 -11.36 -14.18
CA ALA A 90 -10.55 -12.13 -13.63
C ALA A 90 -10.30 -11.77 -12.15
N ALA A 91 -10.40 -10.50 -11.77
CA ALA A 91 -10.26 -10.07 -10.39
C ALA A 91 -11.38 -10.64 -9.50
N ARG A 92 -12.64 -10.55 -9.95
CA ARG A 92 -13.81 -11.12 -9.25
C ARG A 92 -13.64 -12.63 -9.03
N LYS A 93 -13.25 -13.35 -10.06
CA LYS A 93 -13.01 -14.79 -9.99
C LYS A 93 -11.92 -15.13 -8.96
N GLY A 94 -10.78 -14.47 -9.02
CA GLY A 94 -9.68 -14.72 -8.10
C GLY A 94 -10.03 -14.41 -6.63
N MET A 95 -10.79 -13.34 -6.38
CA MET A 95 -11.27 -13.01 -5.04
C MET A 95 -12.25 -14.07 -4.52
N LYS A 96 -13.16 -14.54 -5.36
CA LYS A 96 -14.13 -15.60 -5.00
C LYS A 96 -13.45 -16.93 -4.70
N GLU A 97 -12.45 -17.31 -5.50
CA GLU A 97 -11.62 -18.50 -5.26
C GLU A 97 -10.78 -18.38 -3.97
N SER A 98 -10.45 -17.15 -3.54
CA SER A 98 -9.79 -16.85 -2.27
C SER A 98 -10.76 -16.78 -1.09
N GLY A 99 -12.05 -17.11 -1.28
CA GLY A 99 -13.05 -17.19 -0.21
C GLY A 99 -13.70 -15.86 0.17
N TRP A 100 -13.55 -14.80 -0.66
CA TRP A 100 -14.21 -13.52 -0.38
C TRP A 100 -15.71 -13.60 -0.69
N ASP A 101 -16.51 -12.92 0.11
CA ASP A 101 -17.95 -12.79 -0.13
C ASP A 101 -18.28 -11.79 -1.24
N ASP A 102 -19.47 -11.93 -1.83
CA ASP A 102 -19.87 -11.13 -2.98
C ASP A 102 -20.00 -9.62 -2.64
N TRP A 103 -20.34 -9.27 -1.40
CA TRP A 103 -20.41 -7.87 -0.97
C TRP A 103 -19.01 -7.23 -0.96
N THR A 104 -18.03 -7.89 -0.36
CA THR A 104 -16.64 -7.43 -0.33
C THR A 104 -16.04 -7.33 -1.73
N ILE A 105 -16.33 -8.31 -2.60
CA ILE A 105 -15.90 -8.27 -4.02
C ILE A 105 -16.49 -7.05 -4.73
N ASN A 106 -17.79 -6.79 -4.59
CA ASN A 106 -18.42 -5.62 -5.21
C ASN A 106 -17.83 -4.30 -4.69
N TYR A 107 -17.60 -4.20 -3.40
CA TYR A 107 -16.93 -3.03 -2.80
C TYR A 107 -15.53 -2.80 -3.38
N MET A 108 -14.74 -3.86 -3.54
CA MET A 108 -13.41 -3.75 -4.14
C MET A 108 -13.44 -3.35 -5.61
N MET A 109 -14.41 -3.85 -6.39
CA MET A 109 -14.56 -3.46 -7.79
C MET A 109 -14.93 -1.98 -7.92
N GLU A 110 -15.80 -1.48 -7.05
CA GLU A 110 -16.13 -0.05 -7.02
C GLU A 110 -14.90 0.79 -6.64
N LEU A 111 -14.11 0.36 -5.67
CA LEU A 111 -12.86 1.02 -5.31
C LEU A 111 -11.89 1.09 -6.51
N PHE A 112 -11.71 0.00 -7.26
CA PHE A 112 -10.86 0.03 -8.46
C PHE A 112 -11.42 0.93 -9.56
N ASN A 113 -12.74 1.01 -9.69
CA ASN A 113 -13.36 1.94 -10.60
C ASN A 113 -13.06 3.41 -10.23
N ILE A 114 -13.21 3.76 -8.95
CA ILE A 114 -12.86 5.08 -8.40
C ILE A 114 -11.39 5.42 -8.63
N ILE A 115 -10.49 4.44 -8.50
CA ILE A 115 -9.06 4.60 -8.80
C ILE A 115 -8.85 4.89 -10.29
N ARG A 116 -9.46 4.11 -11.20
CA ARG A 116 -9.36 4.34 -12.65
C ARG A 116 -9.86 5.72 -13.06
N MET A 117 -10.92 6.21 -12.40
CA MET A 117 -11.47 7.56 -12.62
C MET A 117 -10.58 8.68 -12.06
N GLY A 118 -9.50 8.37 -11.32
CA GLY A 118 -8.55 9.33 -10.78
C GLY A 118 -9.00 10.05 -9.49
N TYR A 119 -10.10 9.63 -8.88
CA TYR A 119 -10.61 10.30 -7.66
C TYR A 119 -9.70 10.14 -6.43
N LEU A 120 -8.76 9.21 -6.44
CA LEU A 120 -7.81 9.01 -5.35
C LEU A 120 -6.43 9.63 -5.60
N SER A 121 -6.29 10.49 -6.61
CA SER A 121 -5.01 11.11 -6.98
C SER A 121 -4.75 12.46 -6.28
N GLN A 122 -5.68 12.99 -5.51
CA GLN A 122 -5.46 14.24 -4.79
C GLN A 122 -4.38 14.07 -3.73
N VAL A 123 -3.51 15.08 -3.63
CA VAL A 123 -2.44 15.17 -2.62
C VAL A 123 -2.75 16.35 -1.70
N SER A 124 -2.63 16.15 -0.39
CA SER A 124 -2.80 17.18 0.64
C SER A 124 -1.49 17.41 1.40
N SER A 125 -1.33 18.60 1.98
CA SER A 125 -0.23 18.99 2.86
C SER A 125 -0.50 18.70 4.34
N VAL A 126 -1.62 18.08 4.67
CA VAL A 126 -2.12 17.90 6.05
C VAL A 126 -1.09 17.26 6.98
N ILE A 127 -0.34 16.26 6.51
CA ILE A 127 0.68 15.62 7.33
C ILE A 127 1.74 16.64 7.75
N GLU A 128 2.26 17.41 6.81
CA GLU A 128 3.29 18.44 7.09
C GLU A 128 2.75 19.57 7.96
N GLU A 129 1.54 20.05 7.68
CA GLU A 129 0.88 21.12 8.45
C GLU A 129 0.62 20.73 9.91
N VAL A 130 0.20 19.48 10.14
CA VAL A 130 -0.19 19.03 11.48
C VAL A 130 1.01 18.50 12.26
N THR A 131 1.94 17.80 11.59
CA THR A 131 3.04 17.10 12.28
C THR A 131 4.38 17.81 12.20
N GLU A 132 4.50 18.85 11.36
CA GLU A 132 5.76 19.55 11.04
C GLU A 132 6.83 18.60 10.44
N LYS A 133 6.40 17.46 9.88
CA LYS A 133 7.28 16.45 9.27
C LYS A 133 6.81 16.15 7.86
N ARG A 134 7.76 15.85 6.98
CA ARG A 134 7.44 15.38 5.63
C ARG A 134 6.73 14.04 5.68
N ALA A 135 5.71 13.89 4.84
CA ALA A 135 5.02 12.64 4.65
C ALA A 135 5.96 11.55 4.10
N ILE A 136 5.77 10.32 4.53
CA ILE A 136 6.57 9.16 4.10
C ILE A 136 6.23 8.85 2.64
N SER A 137 7.24 8.85 1.76
CA SER A 137 7.09 8.47 0.37
C SER A 137 6.93 6.96 0.20
N PHE A 138 6.38 6.53 -0.95
CA PHE A 138 6.31 5.09 -1.24
C PHE A 138 7.71 4.46 -1.36
N ASN A 139 8.70 5.22 -1.82
CA ASN A 139 10.09 4.79 -1.87
C ASN A 139 10.64 4.47 -0.47
N GLN A 140 10.41 5.36 0.51
CA GLN A 140 10.81 5.11 1.90
C GLN A 140 10.08 3.92 2.51
N PHE A 141 8.76 3.80 2.26
CA PHE A 141 8.00 2.62 2.67
C PHE A 141 8.58 1.33 2.09
N ALA A 142 8.86 1.28 0.79
CA ALA A 142 9.41 0.09 0.13
C ALA A 142 10.78 -0.31 0.72
N LYS A 143 11.61 0.66 1.08
CA LYS A 143 12.89 0.44 1.77
C LYS A 143 12.68 -0.13 3.17
N ASP A 144 11.83 0.50 3.98
CA ASP A 144 11.58 0.12 5.38
C ASP A 144 10.94 -1.28 5.50
N TYR A 145 10.08 -1.64 4.54
CA TYR A 145 9.35 -2.91 4.51
C TYR A 145 9.89 -3.93 3.50
N SER A 146 11.12 -3.75 3.02
CA SER A 146 11.73 -4.63 2.01
C SER A 146 11.69 -6.12 2.39
N SER A 147 11.89 -6.44 3.67
CA SER A 147 11.81 -7.82 4.18
C SER A 147 10.43 -8.46 4.00
N ALA A 148 9.35 -7.66 3.97
CA ALA A 148 8.01 -8.18 3.72
C ALA A 148 7.83 -8.71 2.28
N PHE A 149 8.69 -8.33 1.34
CA PHE A 149 8.62 -8.67 -0.08
C PHE A 149 9.75 -9.61 -0.56
N THR A 150 10.65 -10.00 0.34
CA THR A 150 11.74 -10.94 0.03
C THR A 150 11.45 -12.30 0.64
N ARG A 151 11.87 -13.38 -0.05
CA ARG A 151 11.88 -14.70 0.57
C ARG A 151 12.88 -14.69 1.71
N VAL A 152 12.46 -15.09 2.91
CA VAL A 152 13.41 -15.46 3.96
C VAL A 152 14.20 -16.65 3.40
N LYS A 153 15.51 -16.51 3.22
CA LYS A 153 16.36 -17.70 3.04
C LYS A 153 16.14 -18.53 4.30
N SER A 154 15.45 -19.66 4.19
CA SER A 154 15.48 -20.64 5.24
C SER A 154 16.94 -21.08 5.34
N ASP A 155 17.59 -20.80 6.45
CA ASP A 155 18.87 -21.43 6.81
C ASP A 155 18.60 -22.94 7.00
N SER A 156 18.49 -23.64 5.87
CA SER A 156 18.39 -25.09 5.81
C SER A 156 19.80 -25.65 5.91
N HIS A 157 20.39 -25.60 7.10
CA HIS A 157 21.47 -26.48 7.48
C HIS A 157 21.33 -26.83 8.97
N TRP A 158 20.19 -27.44 9.32
CA TRP A 158 20.18 -28.30 10.46
C TRP A 158 20.44 -29.75 9.97
N GLU A 159 21.70 -30.16 9.88
CA GLU A 159 22.08 -31.56 9.78
C GLU A 159 22.10 -32.13 11.21
N PRO A 160 21.26 -33.12 11.53
CA PRO A 160 21.40 -33.84 12.78
C PRO A 160 22.71 -34.65 12.72
N ARG A 161 23.68 -34.28 13.53
CA ARG A 161 24.83 -35.15 13.77
C ARG A 161 24.32 -36.43 14.42
N MET A 162 24.17 -37.48 13.63
CA MET A 162 24.06 -38.84 14.18
C MET A 162 25.41 -39.22 14.73
N LYS A 163 25.46 -39.46 16.04
CA LYS A 163 26.49 -40.23 16.71
C LYS A 163 26.04 -41.67 16.82
#